data_101a04e814b264e221dfe7e3e5a90b2e
#
_entry.id   101a04e814b264e221dfe7e3e5a90b2e
#
_cell.length_a   1.000
_cell.length_b   1.000
_cell.length_c   1.000
_cell.angle_alpha   90.00
_cell.angle_beta   90.00
_cell.angle_gamma   90.00
#
_symmetry.space_group_name_H-M   'P 1'
#
loop_
_entity.id
_entity.type
_entity.pdbx_description
1 polymer ?
#
loop_
_entity_poly.entity_id
_entity_poly.type
_entity_poly.pdbx_seq_one_letter_code
_entity_poly.pdbx_strand_id
1 'polypeptide(L)'
;VGFSPMPYALVKYDKEAEAPVRDSKGFMIKVKRGEVGLLIGEITDKTPFDGYTDSGKNAGSLLTDVFKKGDKYFNTGDLMREIGFRHAQFVDRTGDTFRWKGENVSTTEVENIMTAHVDLAEAVVYGVEIANTNGRAGMAAITPHEGHEVNFGTLLTHVKAELPTYAVPLFLRVKMAMETTGTFKYQKSGLKNEGFDPSKTGNEAVYVLLPGTQ
;
A
#
# COMPACT_ATOMS: atom_id res chain seq x y z
N VAL A 1 13.43 10.13 8.39
CA VAL A 1 12.25 10.99 8.54
C VAL A 1 12.51 11.97 9.67
N GLY A 2 12.37 13.25 9.42
CA GLY A 2 12.73 14.32 10.34
C GLY A 2 11.75 14.50 11.51
N PHE A 3 12.16 15.32 12.47
CA PHE A 3 11.30 15.78 13.56
C PHE A 3 10.14 16.61 13.00
N SER A 4 8.90 16.25 13.37
CA SER A 4 7.72 17.07 13.05
C SER A 4 7.38 17.98 14.22
N PRO A 5 7.32 19.30 14.02
CA PRO A 5 6.83 20.21 15.04
C PRO A 5 5.31 20.11 15.25
N MET A 6 4.58 19.55 14.26
CA MET A 6 3.13 19.36 14.36
C MET A 6 2.79 18.21 15.30
N PRO A 7 1.74 18.33 16.13
CA PRO A 7 1.28 17.25 16.97
C PRO A 7 0.72 16.12 16.10
N TYR A 8 1.32 14.93 16.24
CA TYR A 8 0.89 13.71 15.57
C TYR A 8 0.80 12.55 16.55
N ALA A 9 0.12 11.51 16.15
CA ALA A 9 0.11 10.23 16.86
C ALA A 9 0.14 9.07 15.86
N LEU A 10 0.62 7.92 16.35
CA LEU A 10 0.48 6.64 15.67
C LEU A 10 -0.53 5.79 16.43
N VAL A 11 -1.58 5.34 15.74
CA VAL A 11 -2.63 4.52 16.32
C VAL A 11 -2.65 3.13 15.69
N LYS A 12 -3.04 2.13 16.46
CA LYS A 12 -3.21 0.76 15.95
C LYS A 12 -4.19 0.76 14.80
N TYR A 13 -3.84 0.02 13.76
CA TYR A 13 -4.64 -0.10 12.55
C TYR A 13 -4.90 -1.57 12.23
N ASP A 14 -6.17 -1.91 12.08
CA ASP A 14 -6.59 -3.22 11.63
C ASP A 14 -6.64 -3.22 10.09
N LYS A 15 -5.77 -4.02 9.48
CA LYS A 15 -5.65 -4.09 8.02
C LYS A 15 -6.78 -4.90 7.37
N GLU A 16 -7.46 -5.76 8.13
CA GLU A 16 -8.60 -6.55 7.63
C GLU A 16 -9.87 -5.70 7.62
N ALA A 17 -10.11 -5.00 8.74
CA ALA A 17 -11.23 -4.08 8.86
C ALA A 17 -10.98 -2.74 8.13
N GLU A 18 -9.76 -2.51 7.62
CA GLU A 18 -9.30 -1.25 7.00
C GLU A 18 -9.63 -0.02 7.87
N ALA A 19 -9.47 -0.17 9.20
CA ALA A 19 -9.88 0.83 10.19
C ALA A 19 -8.92 0.94 11.39
N PRO A 20 -8.83 2.11 12.04
CA PRO A 20 -8.15 2.26 13.32
C PRO A 20 -8.82 1.42 14.42
N VAL A 21 -8.02 0.76 15.25
CA VAL A 21 -8.51 -0.04 16.38
C VAL A 21 -8.94 0.87 17.52
N ARG A 22 -10.13 0.61 18.05
CA ARG A 22 -10.69 1.34 19.21
C ARG A 22 -10.77 0.42 20.45
N ASP A 23 -10.65 1.02 21.61
CA ASP A 23 -10.84 0.35 22.89
C ASP A 23 -12.34 0.18 23.23
N SER A 24 -12.62 -0.43 24.39
CA SER A 24 -14.00 -0.64 24.89
C SER A 24 -14.78 0.67 25.18
N LYS A 25 -14.08 1.83 25.25
CA LYS A 25 -14.67 3.14 25.44
C LYS A 25 -14.88 3.89 24.12
N GLY A 26 -14.46 3.28 23.01
CA GLY A 26 -14.57 3.84 21.67
C GLY A 26 -13.40 4.75 21.27
N PHE A 27 -12.32 4.85 22.07
CA PHE A 27 -11.15 5.66 21.74
C PHE A 27 -10.07 4.84 21.02
N MET A 28 -9.30 5.50 20.18
CA MET A 28 -8.22 4.83 19.43
C MET A 28 -7.04 4.48 20.32
N ILE A 29 -6.41 3.35 20.03
CA ILE A 29 -5.30 2.81 20.81
C ILE A 29 -3.99 3.25 20.16
N LYS A 30 -3.13 3.94 20.91
CA LYS A 30 -1.76 4.28 20.44
C LYS A 30 -0.90 3.03 20.30
N VAL A 31 -0.01 3.04 19.31
CA VAL A 31 1.04 2.01 19.16
C VAL A 31 2.13 2.17 20.22
N LYS A 32 2.81 1.07 20.50
CA LYS A 32 4.05 1.06 21.29
C LYS A 32 5.26 1.30 20.38
N ARG A 33 6.39 1.64 20.99
CA ARG A 33 7.67 1.78 20.28
C ARG A 33 8.01 0.48 19.54
N GLY A 34 8.35 0.62 18.25
CA GLY A 34 8.64 -0.51 17.36
C GLY A 34 7.41 -1.05 16.61
N GLU A 35 6.20 -0.76 17.07
CA GLU A 35 4.97 -1.16 16.37
C GLU A 35 4.68 -0.25 15.17
N VAL A 36 4.00 -0.82 14.19
CA VAL A 36 3.47 -0.08 13.03
C VAL A 36 2.06 0.40 13.34
N GLY A 37 1.76 1.64 13.00
CA GLY A 37 0.43 2.22 13.13
C GLY A 37 0.12 3.28 12.11
N LEU A 38 -1.14 3.66 12.04
CA LEU A 38 -1.64 4.73 11.19
C LEU A 38 -1.18 6.08 11.76
N LEU A 39 -0.53 6.87 10.91
CA LEU A 39 -0.16 8.25 11.23
C LEU A 39 -1.40 9.15 11.16
N ILE A 40 -1.65 9.87 12.24
CA ILE A 40 -2.72 10.85 12.33
C ILE A 40 -2.18 12.19 12.84
N GLY A 41 -2.66 13.29 12.27
CA GLY A 41 -2.31 14.65 12.66
C GLY A 41 -3.44 15.31 13.46
N GLU A 42 -3.11 15.95 14.59
CA GLU A 42 -4.12 16.69 15.36
C GLU A 42 -4.59 17.93 14.61
N ILE A 43 -5.92 18.10 14.52
CA ILE A 43 -6.53 19.30 13.94
C ILE A 43 -6.78 20.29 15.06
N THR A 44 -6.17 21.46 14.94
CA THR A 44 -6.28 22.56 15.92
C THR A 44 -6.55 23.86 15.17
N ASP A 45 -6.88 24.94 15.89
CA ASP A 45 -7.04 26.27 15.27
C ASP A 45 -5.75 26.75 14.57
N LYS A 46 -4.57 26.24 14.98
CA LYS A 46 -3.26 26.54 14.35
C LYS A 46 -2.93 25.64 13.17
N THR A 47 -3.58 24.50 13.07
CA THR A 47 -3.44 23.50 12.00
C THR A 47 -4.81 23.10 11.49
N PRO A 48 -5.55 24.02 10.86
CA PRO A 48 -6.89 23.74 10.34
C PRO A 48 -6.79 22.72 9.20
N PHE A 49 -7.84 21.92 9.06
CA PHE A 49 -8.02 21.03 7.93
C PHE A 49 -9.15 21.58 7.07
N ASP A 50 -8.80 22.17 5.94
CA ASP A 50 -9.78 22.78 5.02
C ASP A 50 -10.52 21.76 4.15
N GLY A 51 -10.19 20.46 4.28
CA GLY A 51 -10.77 19.38 3.50
C GLY A 51 -10.18 19.25 2.09
N TYR A 52 -10.58 18.18 1.41
CA TYR A 52 -10.35 18.05 -0.02
C TYR A 52 -11.50 18.66 -0.80
N THR A 53 -11.23 19.18 -1.98
CA THR A 53 -12.27 19.70 -2.91
C THR A 53 -13.28 18.63 -3.33
N ASP A 54 -12.91 17.35 -3.22
CA ASP A 54 -13.78 16.20 -3.45
C ASP A 54 -14.42 15.74 -2.13
N SER A 55 -15.73 15.95 -1.99
CA SER A 55 -16.49 15.60 -0.79
C SER A 55 -16.47 14.09 -0.44
N GLY A 56 -16.29 13.22 -1.43
CA GLY A 56 -16.20 11.78 -1.22
C GLY A 56 -14.92 11.36 -0.49
N LYS A 57 -13.83 12.10 -0.66
CA LYS A 57 -12.55 11.84 0.01
C LYS A 57 -12.49 12.37 1.44
N ASN A 58 -13.40 13.25 1.83
CA ASN A 58 -13.42 13.83 3.17
C ASN A 58 -13.94 12.85 4.24
N ALA A 59 -14.83 11.92 3.89
CA ALA A 59 -15.47 11.01 4.86
C ALA A 59 -14.50 10.08 5.58
N GLY A 60 -13.40 9.64 4.92
CA GLY A 60 -12.37 8.80 5.55
C GLY A 60 -11.17 9.56 6.10
N SER A 61 -11.07 10.87 5.78
CA SER A 61 -9.90 11.69 6.13
C SER A 61 -10.02 12.37 7.49
N LEU A 62 -11.24 12.52 8.03
CA LEU A 62 -11.50 13.13 9.33
C LEU A 62 -11.83 12.04 10.36
N LEU A 63 -11.01 11.96 11.40
CA LEU A 63 -11.21 11.07 12.54
C LEU A 63 -11.69 11.89 13.74
N THR A 64 -12.78 11.44 14.37
CA THR A 64 -13.35 12.09 15.55
C THR A 64 -13.31 11.16 16.76
N ASP A 65 -13.34 11.73 17.96
CA ASP A 65 -13.30 10.97 19.21
C ASP A 65 -12.13 9.99 19.26
N VAL A 66 -10.93 10.53 18.96
CA VAL A 66 -9.70 9.71 18.81
C VAL A 66 -9.16 9.32 20.17
N PHE A 67 -8.83 10.27 21.04
CA PHE A 67 -8.32 10.03 22.40
C PHE A 67 -9.22 10.62 23.50
N LYS A 68 -10.07 11.56 23.14
CA LYS A 68 -11.09 12.17 23.99
C LYS A 68 -12.28 12.61 23.19
N LYS A 69 -13.43 12.77 23.82
CA LYS A 69 -14.64 13.21 23.18
C LYS A 69 -14.46 14.59 22.53
N GLY A 70 -14.81 14.70 21.25
CA GLY A 70 -14.79 15.94 20.46
C GLY A 70 -13.43 16.30 19.86
N ASP A 71 -12.35 15.55 20.09
CA ASP A 71 -11.09 15.78 19.39
C ASP A 71 -11.19 15.36 17.92
N LYS A 72 -10.37 16.00 17.09
CA LYS A 72 -10.37 15.77 15.65
C LYS A 72 -8.95 15.56 15.15
N TYR A 73 -8.78 14.56 14.31
CA TYR A 73 -7.51 14.23 13.70
C TYR A 73 -7.69 14.02 12.21
N PHE A 74 -6.65 14.40 11.45
CA PHE A 74 -6.54 14.10 10.04
C PHE A 74 -5.91 12.71 9.86
N ASN A 75 -6.55 11.86 9.07
CA ASN A 75 -6.03 10.57 8.64
C ASN A 75 -5.11 10.77 7.45
N THR A 76 -3.81 10.53 7.61
CA THR A 76 -2.83 10.69 6.53
C THR A 76 -2.90 9.55 5.51
N GLY A 77 -3.42 8.40 5.91
CA GLY A 77 -3.37 7.17 5.13
C GLY A 77 -2.00 6.49 5.12
N ASP A 78 -1.03 6.99 5.89
CA ASP A 78 0.32 6.44 5.93
C ASP A 78 0.51 5.56 7.17
N LEU A 79 1.05 4.36 6.98
CA LEU A 79 1.46 3.45 8.03
C LEU A 79 2.94 3.72 8.36
N MET A 80 3.20 4.01 9.63
CA MET A 80 4.53 4.37 10.12
C MET A 80 4.93 3.47 11.27
N ARG A 81 6.24 3.22 11.43
CA ARG A 81 6.82 2.52 12.57
C ARG A 81 7.38 3.53 13.56
N GLU A 82 6.96 3.45 14.84
CA GLU A 82 7.53 4.24 15.92
C GLU A 82 8.96 3.77 16.22
N ILE A 83 9.96 4.66 16.02
CA ILE A 83 11.38 4.34 16.26
C ILE A 83 11.98 5.11 17.45
N GLY A 84 11.17 5.85 18.16
CA GLY A 84 11.56 6.64 19.33
C GLY A 84 11.97 8.07 19.01
N PHE A 85 12.16 8.88 20.05
CA PHE A 85 12.54 10.29 19.96
C PHE A 85 11.63 11.13 19.03
N ARG A 86 10.34 10.80 18.95
CA ARG A 86 9.37 11.41 18.01
C ARG A 86 9.78 11.27 16.55
N HIS A 87 10.46 10.18 16.22
CA HIS A 87 10.75 9.81 14.84
C HIS A 87 9.90 8.59 14.47
N ALA A 88 9.46 8.58 13.23
CA ALA A 88 8.73 7.47 12.65
C ALA A 88 9.29 7.14 11.26
N GLN A 89 9.36 5.86 10.96
CA GLN A 89 9.78 5.34 9.67
C GLN A 89 8.53 5.02 8.85
N PHE A 90 8.46 5.49 7.62
CA PHE A 90 7.42 5.10 6.68
C PHE A 90 7.50 3.60 6.40
N VAL A 91 6.35 2.93 6.42
CA VAL A 91 6.24 1.49 6.14
C VAL A 91 5.44 1.27 4.87
N ASP A 92 4.21 1.82 4.80
CA ASP A 92 3.32 1.65 3.66
C ASP A 92 2.14 2.65 3.75
N ARG A 93 1.21 2.54 2.79
CA ARG A 93 -0.09 3.25 2.84
C ARG A 93 -1.21 2.31 3.22
N THR A 94 -2.23 2.87 3.88
CA THR A 94 -3.50 2.17 4.05
C THR A 94 -4.11 1.90 2.67
N GLY A 95 -4.54 0.66 2.42
CA GLY A 95 -5.08 0.24 1.12
C GLY A 95 -4.02 -0.18 0.08
N ASP A 96 -2.72 0.03 0.35
CA ASP A 96 -1.64 -0.49 -0.49
C ASP A 96 -1.07 -1.80 0.03
N THR A 97 -1.26 -2.13 1.31
CA THR A 97 -1.02 -3.46 1.86
C THR A 97 -2.19 -4.38 1.53
N PHE A 98 -1.92 -5.61 1.14
CA PHE A 98 -2.95 -6.64 0.99
C PHE A 98 -2.60 -7.90 1.80
N ARG A 99 -3.61 -8.73 2.07
CA ARG A 99 -3.42 -10.00 2.78
C ARG A 99 -3.51 -11.17 1.82
N TRP A 100 -2.54 -12.06 1.87
CA TRP A 100 -2.50 -13.30 1.08
C TRP A 100 -2.01 -14.47 1.93
N LYS A 101 -2.74 -15.59 1.89
CA LYS A 101 -2.43 -16.82 2.66
C LYS A 101 -2.19 -16.59 4.17
N GLY A 102 -2.94 -15.65 4.76
CA GLY A 102 -2.81 -15.32 6.17
C GLY A 102 -1.75 -14.26 6.50
N GLU A 103 -0.91 -13.86 5.52
CA GLU A 103 0.20 -12.94 5.71
C GLU A 103 -0.08 -11.57 5.07
N ASN A 104 0.48 -10.52 5.67
CA ASN A 104 0.38 -9.17 5.13
C ASN A 104 1.53 -8.90 4.17
N VAL A 105 1.21 -8.43 2.97
CA VAL A 105 2.18 -8.06 1.92
C VAL A 105 2.22 -6.55 1.77
N SER A 106 3.39 -5.95 1.95
CA SER A 106 3.64 -4.53 1.66
C SER A 106 3.90 -4.36 0.18
N THR A 107 3.09 -3.57 -0.49
CA THR A 107 3.27 -3.33 -1.93
C THR A 107 4.56 -2.57 -2.20
N THR A 108 4.91 -1.61 -1.36
CA THR A 108 6.14 -0.82 -1.48
C THR A 108 7.41 -1.69 -1.37
N GLU A 109 7.41 -2.69 -0.48
CA GLU A 109 8.54 -3.60 -0.34
C GLU A 109 8.73 -4.44 -1.60
N VAL A 110 7.64 -5.01 -2.12
CA VAL A 110 7.67 -5.81 -3.36
C VAL A 110 8.05 -4.94 -4.56
N GLU A 111 7.52 -3.72 -4.68
CA GLU A 111 7.85 -2.76 -5.74
C GLU A 111 9.35 -2.44 -5.75
N ASN A 112 9.94 -2.15 -4.58
CA ASN A 112 11.37 -1.84 -4.46
C ASN A 112 12.25 -3.01 -4.89
N ILE A 113 11.89 -4.24 -4.52
CA ILE A 113 12.63 -5.44 -4.90
C ILE A 113 12.50 -5.69 -6.41
N MET A 114 11.29 -5.56 -6.97
CA MET A 114 11.09 -5.76 -8.41
C MET A 114 11.84 -4.72 -9.25
N THR A 115 11.77 -3.43 -8.88
CA THR A 115 12.46 -2.36 -9.61
C THR A 115 13.98 -2.39 -9.47
N ALA A 116 14.54 -3.18 -8.55
CA ALA A 116 15.97 -3.44 -8.50
C ALA A 116 16.47 -4.40 -9.61
N HIS A 117 15.56 -5.08 -10.33
CA HIS A 117 15.93 -5.92 -11.47
C HIS A 117 16.28 -5.08 -12.69
N VAL A 118 17.35 -5.44 -13.39
CA VAL A 118 17.97 -4.65 -14.47
C VAL A 118 17.05 -4.38 -15.67
N ASP A 119 16.03 -5.21 -15.90
CA ASP A 119 15.12 -5.08 -17.03
C ASP A 119 13.97 -4.12 -16.75
N LEU A 120 13.72 -3.76 -15.46
CA LEU A 120 12.52 -3.02 -15.07
C LEU A 120 12.80 -1.54 -14.77
N ALA A 121 12.10 -0.66 -15.47
CA ALA A 121 12.04 0.77 -15.17
C ALA A 121 11.07 1.06 -14.02
N GLU A 122 9.91 0.37 -14.01
CA GLU A 122 8.85 0.62 -13.05
C GLU A 122 8.15 -0.69 -12.65
N ALA A 123 7.71 -0.78 -11.40
CA ALA A 123 6.82 -1.81 -10.92
C ALA A 123 5.77 -1.21 -9.98
N VAL A 124 4.51 -1.56 -10.18
CA VAL A 124 3.39 -1.16 -9.33
C VAL A 124 2.67 -2.42 -8.85
N VAL A 125 2.67 -2.64 -7.54
CA VAL A 125 2.14 -3.86 -6.92
C VAL A 125 0.81 -3.57 -6.25
N TYR A 126 -0.12 -4.50 -6.38
CA TYR A 126 -1.46 -4.42 -5.80
C TYR A 126 -2.05 -5.81 -5.57
N GLY A 127 -3.04 -5.89 -4.68
CA GLY A 127 -3.77 -7.13 -4.42
C GLY A 127 -4.97 -7.28 -5.34
N VAL A 128 -5.15 -8.48 -5.89
CA VAL A 128 -6.31 -8.86 -6.71
C VAL A 128 -7.06 -10.03 -6.08
N GLU A 129 -8.37 -10.01 -6.16
CA GLU A 129 -9.22 -11.08 -5.65
C GLU A 129 -9.24 -12.26 -6.62
N ILE A 130 -9.07 -13.47 -6.08
CA ILE A 130 -9.25 -14.72 -6.81
C ILE A 130 -10.51 -15.38 -6.29
N ALA A 131 -11.41 -15.79 -7.19
CA ALA A 131 -12.64 -16.45 -6.82
C ALA A 131 -12.38 -17.68 -5.92
N ASN A 132 -13.18 -17.83 -4.86
CA ASN A 132 -13.10 -18.91 -3.89
C ASN A 132 -11.80 -18.97 -3.06
N THR A 133 -11.06 -17.85 -2.95
CA THR A 133 -9.90 -17.76 -2.06
C THR A 133 -10.13 -16.69 -1.00
N ASN A 134 -9.44 -16.82 0.16
CA ASN A 134 -9.41 -15.77 1.16
C ASN A 134 -8.23 -14.84 0.92
N GLY A 135 -8.47 -13.52 1.02
CA GLY A 135 -7.46 -12.50 0.80
C GLY A 135 -7.30 -12.13 -0.67
N ARG A 136 -6.21 -11.44 -0.97
CA ARG A 136 -5.89 -10.95 -2.32
C ARG A 136 -4.52 -11.45 -2.73
N ALA A 137 -4.40 -12.03 -3.90
CA ALA A 137 -3.10 -12.43 -4.46
C ALA A 137 -2.34 -11.21 -4.97
N GLY A 138 -1.02 -11.24 -4.88
CA GLY A 138 -0.18 -10.20 -5.44
C GLY A 138 -0.24 -10.18 -6.97
N MET A 139 -0.44 -8.99 -7.53
CA MET A 139 -0.29 -8.70 -8.94
C MET A 139 0.65 -7.51 -9.10
N ALA A 140 1.56 -7.58 -10.06
CA ALA A 140 2.47 -6.50 -10.40
C ALA A 140 2.26 -6.06 -11.86
N ALA A 141 1.99 -4.78 -12.07
CA ALA A 141 2.16 -4.14 -13.35
C ALA A 141 3.62 -3.69 -13.47
N ILE A 142 4.28 -4.03 -14.56
CA ILE A 142 5.69 -3.74 -14.80
C ILE A 142 5.89 -3.02 -16.12
N THR A 143 6.82 -2.07 -16.15
CA THR A 143 7.28 -1.40 -17.37
C THR A 143 8.76 -1.72 -17.54
N PRO A 144 9.18 -2.34 -18.65
CA PRO A 144 10.61 -2.55 -18.92
C PRO A 144 11.33 -1.23 -19.22
N HIS A 145 12.65 -1.20 -19.06
CA HIS A 145 13.46 -0.13 -19.61
C HIS A 145 13.31 -0.05 -21.13
N GLU A 146 13.46 1.14 -21.69
CA GLU A 146 13.37 1.36 -23.14
C GLU A 146 14.38 0.46 -23.88
N GLY A 147 13.91 -0.29 -24.85
CA GLY A 147 14.71 -1.23 -25.62
C GLY A 147 15.04 -2.56 -24.92
N HIS A 148 14.54 -2.79 -23.71
CA HIS A 148 14.71 -4.05 -22.98
C HIS A 148 13.49 -4.96 -23.13
N GLU A 149 13.76 -6.26 -23.23
CA GLU A 149 12.77 -7.32 -23.03
C GLU A 149 12.92 -7.92 -21.65
N VAL A 150 11.81 -8.14 -20.96
CA VAL A 150 11.84 -8.73 -19.61
C VAL A 150 12.17 -10.21 -19.67
N ASN A 151 13.27 -10.60 -19.07
CA ASN A 151 13.56 -12.01 -18.84
C ASN A 151 12.83 -12.48 -17.56
N PHE A 152 11.66 -13.11 -17.73
CA PHE A 152 10.83 -13.59 -16.61
C PHE A 152 11.53 -14.62 -15.73
N GLY A 153 12.46 -15.42 -16.28
CA GLY A 153 13.23 -16.41 -15.50
C GLY A 153 14.17 -15.75 -14.49
N THR A 154 14.95 -14.76 -14.94
CA THR A 154 15.85 -13.99 -14.06
C THR A 154 15.07 -13.12 -13.08
N LEU A 155 14.00 -12.48 -13.53
CA LEU A 155 13.10 -11.71 -12.66
C LEU A 155 12.51 -12.59 -11.55
N LEU A 156 11.99 -13.77 -11.89
CA LEU A 156 11.43 -14.69 -10.91
C LEU A 156 12.49 -15.18 -9.91
N THR A 157 13.69 -15.48 -10.39
CA THR A 157 14.83 -15.89 -9.53
C THR A 157 15.18 -14.77 -8.55
N HIS A 158 15.29 -13.53 -9.03
CA HIS A 158 15.57 -12.35 -8.22
C HIS A 158 14.50 -12.13 -7.14
N VAL A 159 13.24 -12.13 -7.53
CA VAL A 159 12.11 -11.89 -6.62
C VAL A 159 11.99 -13.01 -5.57
N LYS A 160 12.19 -14.28 -5.95
CA LYS A 160 12.16 -15.43 -5.02
C LYS A 160 13.33 -15.42 -4.03
N ALA A 161 14.47 -14.84 -4.39
CA ALA A 161 15.61 -14.74 -3.49
C ALA A 161 15.42 -13.72 -2.38
N GLU A 162 14.67 -12.65 -2.65
CA GLU A 162 14.52 -11.50 -1.75
C GLU A 162 13.17 -11.49 -1.00
N LEU A 163 12.14 -12.15 -1.54
CA LEU A 163 10.79 -12.15 -0.96
C LEU A 163 10.39 -13.51 -0.39
N PRO A 164 9.66 -13.54 0.73
CA PRO A 164 8.99 -14.75 1.16
C PRO A 164 7.94 -15.19 0.13
N THR A 165 7.71 -16.49 0.02
CA THR A 165 6.86 -17.09 -1.04
C THR A 165 5.46 -16.47 -1.15
N TYR A 166 4.88 -16.05 -0.03
CA TYR A 166 3.55 -15.42 -0.01
C TYR A 166 3.55 -14.01 -0.61
N ALA A 167 4.68 -13.32 -0.60
CA ALA A 167 4.82 -11.95 -1.12
C ALA A 167 5.19 -11.91 -2.61
N VAL A 168 5.64 -13.02 -3.18
CA VAL A 168 5.92 -13.12 -4.62
C VAL A 168 4.63 -12.92 -5.41
N PRO A 169 4.56 -11.93 -6.33
CA PRO A 169 3.36 -11.70 -7.14
C PRO A 169 2.98 -12.93 -7.96
N LEU A 170 1.69 -13.30 -7.87
CA LEU A 170 1.15 -14.43 -8.62
C LEU A 170 0.87 -14.06 -10.10
N PHE A 171 0.58 -12.79 -10.34
CA PHE A 171 0.29 -12.26 -11.67
C PHE A 171 1.26 -11.14 -12.03
N LEU A 172 1.67 -11.12 -13.30
CA LEU A 172 2.44 -10.03 -13.90
C LEU A 172 1.68 -9.47 -15.10
N ARG A 173 1.61 -8.15 -15.20
CA ARG A 173 1.05 -7.44 -16.35
C ARG A 173 2.12 -6.53 -16.93
N VAL A 174 2.41 -6.67 -18.22
CA VAL A 174 3.40 -5.82 -18.89
C VAL A 174 2.68 -4.62 -19.51
N LYS A 175 3.11 -3.42 -19.12
CA LYS A 175 2.61 -2.14 -19.63
C LYS A 175 3.75 -1.36 -20.26
N MET A 176 3.44 -0.63 -21.33
CA MET A 176 4.43 0.26 -21.97
C MET A 176 4.65 1.55 -21.19
N ALA A 177 3.66 1.97 -20.39
CA ALA A 177 3.75 3.12 -19.50
C ALA A 177 2.74 2.97 -18.35
N MET A 178 3.11 3.50 -17.17
CA MET A 178 2.21 3.57 -16.02
C MET A 178 1.45 4.90 -16.02
N GLU A 179 0.17 4.84 -15.63
CA GLU A 179 -0.61 6.04 -15.40
C GLU A 179 -0.25 6.65 -14.04
N THR A 180 0.10 7.92 -14.05
CA THR A 180 0.41 8.66 -12.83
C THR A 180 -0.61 9.78 -12.59
N THR A 181 -0.78 10.16 -11.33
CA THR A 181 -1.51 11.38 -10.96
C THR A 181 -0.66 12.61 -11.26
N GLY A 182 -1.26 13.82 -11.23
CA GLY A 182 -0.52 15.08 -11.34
C GLY A 182 0.57 15.28 -10.26
N THR A 183 0.61 14.43 -9.24
CA THR A 183 1.65 14.38 -8.20
C THR A 183 2.63 13.21 -8.39
N PHE A 184 2.72 12.65 -9.59
CA PHE A 184 3.58 11.53 -9.98
C PHE A 184 3.38 10.25 -9.14
N LYS A 185 2.16 10.02 -8.61
CA LYS A 185 1.81 8.78 -7.92
C LYS A 185 1.05 7.86 -8.88
N TYR A 186 1.39 6.58 -8.88
CA TYR A 186 0.69 5.58 -9.69
C TYR A 186 -0.78 5.45 -9.34
N GLN A 187 -1.64 5.33 -10.34
CA GLN A 187 -3.09 5.15 -10.15
C GLN A 187 -3.43 3.67 -9.92
N LYS A 188 -3.13 3.18 -8.70
CA LYS A 188 -3.41 1.77 -8.34
C LYS A 188 -4.88 1.37 -8.40
N SER A 189 -5.81 2.32 -8.25
CA SER A 189 -7.25 2.04 -8.27
C SER A 189 -7.72 1.49 -9.62
N GLY A 190 -7.25 2.06 -10.74
CA GLY A 190 -7.51 1.54 -12.09
C GLY A 190 -7.01 0.11 -12.24
N LEU A 191 -5.73 -0.11 -11.91
CA LEU A 191 -5.08 -1.41 -11.98
C LEU A 191 -5.78 -2.48 -11.13
N LYS A 192 -6.22 -2.14 -9.90
CA LYS A 192 -6.99 -3.05 -9.04
C LYS A 192 -8.33 -3.45 -9.64
N ASN A 193 -9.05 -2.49 -10.26
CA ASN A 193 -10.37 -2.74 -10.87
C ASN A 193 -10.28 -3.56 -12.15
N GLU A 194 -9.21 -3.40 -12.92
CA GLU A 194 -8.94 -4.19 -14.12
C GLU A 194 -8.46 -5.60 -13.77
N GLY A 195 -7.61 -5.71 -12.72
CA GLY A 195 -7.07 -6.96 -12.24
C GLY A 195 -6.34 -7.74 -13.33
N PHE A 196 -6.59 -9.05 -13.38
CA PHE A 196 -6.07 -9.98 -14.39
C PHE A 196 -7.12 -10.37 -15.44
N ASP A 197 -8.25 -9.65 -15.52
CA ASP A 197 -9.33 -9.92 -16.46
C ASP A 197 -8.92 -9.46 -17.88
N PRO A 198 -8.75 -10.38 -18.85
CA PRO A 198 -8.32 -10.02 -20.21
C PRO A 198 -9.30 -9.07 -20.92
N SER A 199 -10.57 -9.07 -20.53
CA SER A 199 -11.58 -8.17 -21.12
C SER A 199 -11.38 -6.71 -20.69
N LYS A 200 -10.67 -6.48 -19.59
CA LYS A 200 -10.41 -5.16 -19.01
C LYS A 200 -8.97 -4.67 -19.22
N THR A 201 -8.03 -5.59 -19.45
CA THR A 201 -6.62 -5.27 -19.66
C THR A 201 -6.27 -4.91 -21.10
N GLY A 202 -7.25 -4.97 -22.02
CA GLY A 202 -7.04 -4.66 -23.43
C GLY A 202 -6.06 -5.62 -24.09
N ASN A 203 -5.06 -5.08 -24.79
CA ASN A 203 -4.01 -5.89 -25.45
C ASN A 203 -2.77 -6.12 -24.58
N GLU A 204 -2.79 -5.75 -23.31
CA GLU A 204 -1.65 -5.92 -22.43
C GLU A 204 -1.49 -7.39 -22.00
N ALA A 205 -0.26 -7.87 -22.06
CA ALA A 205 0.04 -9.26 -21.70
C ALA A 205 -0.04 -9.47 -20.19
N VAL A 206 -0.81 -10.44 -19.75
CA VAL A 206 -0.91 -10.88 -18.37
C VAL A 206 -0.35 -12.30 -18.24
N TYR A 207 0.58 -12.48 -17.34
CA TYR A 207 1.24 -13.75 -17.04
C TYR A 207 0.84 -14.22 -15.65
N VAL A 208 0.77 -15.53 -15.46
CA VAL A 208 0.49 -16.16 -14.17
C VAL A 208 1.64 -17.10 -13.77
N LEU A 209 2.04 -17.01 -12.51
CA LEU A 209 2.99 -17.94 -11.93
C LEU A 209 2.27 -19.24 -11.54
N LEU A 210 2.51 -20.30 -12.29
CA LEU A 210 1.93 -21.60 -12.00
C LEU A 210 2.71 -22.32 -10.89
N PRO A 211 2.04 -23.13 -10.04
CA PRO A 211 2.71 -24.00 -9.07
C PRO A 211 3.69 -24.94 -9.78
N GLY A 212 4.92 -25.01 -9.27
CA GLY A 212 5.97 -25.87 -9.84
C GLY A 212 6.82 -25.25 -10.95
N THR A 213 6.57 -23.99 -11.33
CA THR A 213 7.48 -23.24 -12.21
C THR A 213 8.76 -22.89 -11.44
N GLN A 214 9.89 -23.45 -11.87
CA GLN A 214 11.24 -23.15 -11.37
C GLN A 214 11.89 -22.12 -12.26
#